data_61020b7ae29fc5ac0d2b5f76df20a553
#
_entry.id   61020b7ae29fc5ac0d2b5f76df20a553
#
_cell.length_a   1.000
_cell.length_b   1.000
_cell.length_c   1.000
_cell.angle_alpha   90.00
_cell.angle_beta   90.00
_cell.angle_gamma   90.00
#
_symmetry.space_group_name_H-M   'P 1'
#
loop_
_entity.id
_entity.type
_entity.pdbx_description
1 polymer ?
#
loop_
_entity_poly.entity_id
_entity_poly.type
_entity_poly.pdbx_seq_one_letter_code
_entity_poly.pdbx_strand_id
1 'polypeptide(L)'
;MTKRLKMIGRVKELEILSNACDKKTSQLIAVYGRRRIGKTYLINHMFSEHKKECSFFRFTGSYMLDSSTQKDNFIEAIHDWFKEEPTTSIENWMSAFNFLKRTIQKLQNQNQKIVIFLDEVPWIDKKNNGGFIGALGHFWNEFALNTNNIVLILCGSNSSWIKEKIFEDSSGPLYQRLDIKIHLKPFDLKETKEYLLKEKKFIIDDKTIAETYMIFGGVAKYLSLLDSSKTIAANIDELIFNSDGHLNKEYSEVLKSLFDTKASYYSSIIEILSSKQSGMTQTKIAEALGEKSGSKIKDAMEELSEAGFIVGLSKLHSKINTNYIICDPFVLFYNKWVRAFSKNELISLQKPYFSTIMGTQSYAIWSGFAFEILCLSNIDLYLQTRMTKGLAKNYGYWIFPGNENDSGAQIDFIVEYENSVYDIVECKFYNKEFIISKEYKENILHKIEMFKKYALKGKYDIKLIMLTTYGCEKNSHYNSLNIAQDIDLGSLL
;
A
#
# COMPACT_ATOMS: atom_id res chain seq x y z
N MET A 1 33.92 3.47 -1.44
CA MET A 1 33.01 2.31 -1.20
C MET A 1 32.00 2.72 -0.12
N THR A 2 30.87 3.21 -0.50
CA THR A 2 29.78 3.64 0.40
C THR A 2 29.31 2.44 1.21
N LYS A 3 29.38 2.52 2.54
CA LYS A 3 28.70 1.55 3.43
C LYS A 3 27.24 1.49 3.00
N ARG A 4 26.81 0.40 2.36
CA ARG A 4 25.40 0.24 1.93
C ARG A 4 24.53 0.38 3.18
N LEU A 5 23.74 1.42 3.20
CA LEU A 5 22.68 1.61 4.19
C LEU A 5 21.82 0.37 4.22
N LYS A 6 21.79 -0.33 5.36
CA LYS A 6 20.93 -1.49 5.54
C LYS A 6 19.60 -1.04 6.11
N MET A 7 18.60 -1.02 5.26
CA MET A 7 17.21 -0.82 5.64
C MET A 7 16.39 -1.98 5.06
N ILE A 8 15.61 -2.64 5.90
CA ILE A 8 14.79 -3.76 5.46
C ILE A 8 13.78 -3.28 4.42
N GLY A 9 13.65 -4.02 3.33
CA GLY A 9 12.63 -3.82 2.31
C GLY A 9 12.72 -2.52 1.51
N ARG A 10 13.86 -1.81 1.49
CA ARG A 10 13.98 -0.51 0.80
C ARG A 10 15.24 -0.38 -0.05
N VAL A 11 15.79 -1.51 -0.47
CA VAL A 11 17.07 -1.52 -1.21
C VAL A 11 16.95 -0.75 -2.53
N LYS A 12 15.87 -0.95 -3.26
CA LYS A 12 15.64 -0.29 -4.56
C LYS A 12 15.45 1.21 -4.41
N GLU A 13 14.65 1.63 -3.43
CA GLU A 13 14.39 3.04 -3.18
C GLU A 13 15.65 3.76 -2.71
N LEU A 14 16.45 3.14 -1.85
CA LEU A 14 17.74 3.68 -1.43
C LEU A 14 18.73 3.78 -2.60
N GLU A 15 18.79 2.79 -3.49
CA GLU A 15 19.61 2.85 -4.69
C GLU A 15 19.17 3.98 -5.64
N ILE A 16 17.86 4.16 -5.84
CA ILE A 16 17.31 5.25 -6.66
C ILE A 16 17.70 6.61 -6.09
N LEU A 17 17.54 6.80 -4.77
CA LEU A 17 17.90 8.05 -4.09
C LEU A 17 19.40 8.30 -4.12
N SER A 18 20.24 7.27 -3.90
CA SER A 18 21.70 7.38 -4.01
C SER A 18 22.11 7.80 -5.41
N ASN A 19 21.60 7.11 -6.43
CA ASN A 19 21.91 7.44 -7.83
C ASN A 19 21.47 8.87 -8.20
N ALA A 20 20.37 9.38 -7.63
CA ALA A 20 19.94 10.76 -7.83
C ALA A 20 20.94 11.76 -7.23
N CYS A 21 21.52 11.45 -6.08
CA CYS A 21 22.55 12.29 -5.46
C CYS A 21 23.87 12.30 -6.25
N ASP A 22 24.21 11.19 -6.91
CA ASP A 22 25.44 11.06 -7.69
C ASP A 22 25.37 11.77 -9.05
N LYS A 23 24.18 12.12 -9.53
CA LYS A 23 24.03 12.85 -10.81
C LYS A 23 24.61 14.26 -10.70
N LYS A 24 25.22 14.72 -11.81
CA LYS A 24 25.78 16.09 -11.94
C LYS A 24 24.74 17.18 -12.17
N THR A 25 23.46 16.82 -12.30
CA THR A 25 22.32 17.72 -12.51
C THR A 25 21.43 17.74 -11.27
N SER A 26 20.68 18.82 -11.10
CA SER A 26 19.62 18.87 -10.10
C SER A 26 18.53 17.82 -10.41
N GLN A 27 17.89 17.30 -9.37
CA GLN A 27 16.89 16.24 -9.49
C GLN A 27 15.61 16.62 -8.74
N LEU A 28 14.46 16.47 -9.38
CA LEU A 28 13.15 16.61 -8.76
C LEU A 28 12.53 15.22 -8.56
N ILE A 29 12.27 14.88 -7.31
CA ILE A 29 11.83 13.55 -6.90
C ILE A 29 10.48 13.67 -6.19
N ALA A 30 9.51 12.83 -6.56
CA ALA A 30 8.27 12.66 -5.81
C ALA A 30 8.28 11.29 -5.09
N VAL A 31 8.06 11.31 -3.76
CA VAL A 31 7.90 10.10 -2.92
C VAL A 31 6.47 10.07 -2.39
N TYR A 32 5.68 9.11 -2.83
CA TYR A 32 4.26 9.05 -2.47
C TYR A 32 3.82 7.62 -2.16
N GLY A 33 2.66 7.48 -1.57
CA GLY A 33 2.09 6.19 -1.18
C GLY A 33 1.39 6.30 0.16
N ARG A 34 0.79 5.20 0.59
CA ARG A 34 -0.02 5.09 1.80
C ARG A 34 0.63 5.75 3.01
N ARG A 35 -0.19 6.25 3.94
CA ARG A 35 0.28 6.75 5.23
C ARG A 35 0.89 5.62 6.07
N ARG A 36 1.91 5.94 6.89
CA ARG A 36 2.58 5.06 7.88
C ARG A 36 3.46 3.94 7.32
N ILE A 37 3.77 3.95 6.02
CA ILE A 37 4.68 2.96 5.39
C ILE A 37 6.16 3.33 5.43
N GLY A 38 6.51 4.47 6.05
CA GLY A 38 7.91 4.87 6.29
C GLY A 38 8.51 5.79 5.24
N LYS A 39 7.72 6.57 4.47
CA LYS A 39 8.25 7.56 3.49
C LYS A 39 9.25 8.52 4.12
N THR A 40 8.83 9.24 5.16
CA THR A 40 9.66 10.19 5.91
C THR A 40 10.88 9.51 6.55
N TYR A 41 10.69 8.28 7.07
CA TYR A 41 11.78 7.50 7.65
C TYR A 41 12.83 7.13 6.61
N LEU A 42 12.43 6.70 5.42
CA LEU A 42 13.33 6.39 4.30
C LEU A 42 14.24 7.58 3.95
N ILE A 43 13.65 8.77 3.77
CA ILE A 43 14.40 9.97 3.41
C ILE A 43 15.34 10.40 4.55
N ASN A 44 14.82 10.43 5.79
CA ASN A 44 15.66 10.79 6.94
C ASN A 44 16.81 9.79 7.15
N HIS A 45 16.55 8.48 7.01
CA HIS A 45 17.57 7.45 7.14
C HIS A 45 18.66 7.62 6.07
N MET A 46 18.25 7.85 4.81
CA MET A 46 19.20 8.08 3.72
C MET A 46 20.11 9.29 3.99
N PHE A 47 19.56 10.43 4.40
CA PHE A 47 20.31 11.68 4.47
C PHE A 47 20.88 12.01 5.85
N SER A 48 20.38 11.42 6.95
CA SER A 48 20.97 11.59 8.27
C SER A 48 22.36 10.95 8.40
N GLU A 49 22.58 9.83 7.70
CA GLU A 49 23.89 9.17 7.67
C GLU A 49 24.89 9.82 6.70
N HIS A 50 24.39 10.58 5.69
CA HIS A 50 25.19 11.28 4.68
C HIS A 50 25.39 12.76 4.97
N LYS A 51 25.24 13.22 6.21
CA LYS A 51 25.43 14.63 6.63
C LYS A 51 26.76 15.26 6.23
N LYS A 52 27.78 14.45 5.98
CA LYS A 52 29.10 14.95 5.54
C LYS A 52 29.18 15.15 4.03
N GLU A 53 28.28 14.54 3.27
CA GLU A 53 28.32 14.50 1.80
C GLU A 53 27.29 15.43 1.16
N CYS A 54 26.22 15.79 1.91
CA CYS A 54 25.18 16.70 1.44
C CYS A 54 24.69 17.63 2.56
N SER A 55 24.25 18.82 2.16
CA SER A 55 23.48 19.71 3.03
C SER A 55 22.01 19.30 2.98
N PHE A 56 21.41 18.92 4.10
CA PHE A 56 20.05 18.38 4.14
C PHE A 56 19.11 19.34 4.86
N PHE A 57 18.22 19.99 4.12
CA PHE A 57 17.14 20.84 4.65
C PHE A 57 15.81 20.06 4.59
N ARG A 58 15.06 20.11 5.67
CA ARG A 58 13.73 19.49 5.75
C ARG A 58 12.69 20.48 6.26
N PHE A 59 11.53 20.48 5.59
CA PHE A 59 10.31 21.12 6.08
C PHE A 59 9.14 20.15 5.99
N THR A 60 8.28 20.10 7.01
CA THR A 60 7.08 19.25 7.04
C THR A 60 5.84 20.13 7.13
N GLY A 61 4.92 19.97 6.19
CA GLY A 61 3.60 20.58 6.24
C GLY A 61 2.82 20.17 7.49
N SER A 62 2.09 21.09 8.06
CA SER A 62 1.30 20.87 9.26
C SER A 62 -0.18 20.73 8.94
N TYR A 63 -0.83 19.72 9.51
CA TYR A 63 -2.24 19.46 9.27
C TYR A 63 -3.11 20.59 9.84
N MET A 64 -4.09 21.05 9.05
CA MET A 64 -5.07 22.08 9.43
C MET A 64 -4.53 23.49 9.77
N LEU A 65 -3.28 23.81 9.45
CA LEU A 65 -2.81 25.19 9.53
C LEU A 65 -3.12 25.96 8.27
N ASP A 66 -3.33 27.27 8.42
CA ASP A 66 -3.51 28.20 7.28
C ASP A 66 -2.18 28.47 6.57
N SER A 67 -2.25 29.08 5.37
CA SER A 67 -1.08 29.33 4.54
C SER A 67 -0.07 30.28 5.17
N SER A 68 -0.52 31.27 5.95
CA SER A 68 0.40 32.21 6.62
C SER A 68 1.24 31.48 7.66
N THR A 69 0.58 30.72 8.54
CA THR A 69 1.25 29.93 9.57
C THR A 69 2.20 28.88 8.97
N GLN A 70 1.79 28.21 7.88
CA GLN A 70 2.65 27.25 7.16
C GLN A 70 3.90 27.94 6.61
N LYS A 71 3.75 29.13 6.04
CA LYS A 71 4.85 29.93 5.50
C LYS A 71 5.80 30.39 6.63
N ASP A 72 5.25 30.86 7.74
CA ASP A 72 6.06 31.31 8.88
C ASP A 72 6.88 30.15 9.47
N ASN A 73 6.28 28.98 9.62
CA ASN A 73 6.99 27.75 10.01
C ASN A 73 8.07 27.35 8.99
N PHE A 74 7.85 27.59 7.69
CA PHE A 74 8.86 27.34 6.66
C PHE A 74 10.06 28.26 6.79
N ILE A 75 9.82 29.53 7.09
CA ILE A 75 10.89 30.53 7.35
C ILE A 75 11.68 30.17 8.60
N GLU A 76 11.00 29.80 9.67
CA GLU A 76 11.61 29.34 10.91
C GLU A 76 12.49 28.10 10.66
N ALA A 77 12.00 27.14 9.87
CA ALA A 77 12.79 25.98 9.49
C ALA A 77 14.06 26.36 8.70
N ILE A 78 14.00 27.34 7.80
CA ILE A 78 15.19 27.85 7.08
C ILE A 78 16.17 28.46 8.09
N HIS A 79 15.68 29.30 9.02
CA HIS A 79 16.51 29.88 10.07
C HIS A 79 17.21 28.81 10.91
N ASP A 80 16.44 27.81 11.37
CA ASP A 80 16.97 26.75 12.24
C ASP A 80 18.05 25.90 11.57
N TRP A 81 17.87 25.60 10.29
CA TRP A 81 18.82 24.76 9.56
C TRP A 81 20.08 25.53 9.11
N PHE A 82 19.91 26.75 8.63
CA PHE A 82 20.99 27.52 7.99
C PHE A 82 21.52 28.66 8.85
N LYS A 83 20.86 28.97 9.97
CA LYS A 83 21.21 30.12 10.87
C LYS A 83 21.19 31.45 10.13
N GLU A 84 20.26 31.61 9.17
CA GLU A 84 20.08 32.79 8.36
C GLU A 84 18.78 33.51 8.73
N GLU A 85 18.79 34.83 8.79
CA GLU A 85 17.63 35.68 9.04
C GLU A 85 17.14 36.32 7.74
N PRO A 86 15.82 36.47 7.54
CA PRO A 86 15.33 37.23 6.42
C PRO A 86 15.66 38.70 6.54
N THR A 87 16.28 39.26 5.51
CA THR A 87 16.65 40.68 5.45
C THR A 87 15.48 41.60 5.06
N THR A 88 14.37 41.04 4.64
CA THR A 88 13.15 41.74 4.19
C THR A 88 11.92 41.02 4.68
N SER A 89 10.78 41.74 4.79
CA SER A 89 9.49 41.13 5.10
C SER A 89 9.13 40.02 4.10
N ILE A 90 8.64 38.89 4.61
CA ILE A 90 8.21 37.75 3.79
C ILE A 90 6.69 37.66 3.82
N GLU A 91 6.04 38.16 2.77
CA GLU A 91 4.59 38.28 2.73
C GLU A 91 3.90 37.05 2.13
N ASN A 92 4.55 36.37 1.20
CA ASN A 92 3.98 35.28 0.43
C ASN A 92 4.98 34.16 0.17
N TRP A 93 4.52 33.04 -0.42
CA TRP A 93 5.38 31.88 -0.73
C TRP A 93 6.50 32.21 -1.72
N MET A 94 6.28 33.16 -2.64
CA MET A 94 7.32 33.58 -3.58
C MET A 94 8.49 34.21 -2.84
N SER A 95 8.22 35.12 -1.90
CA SER A 95 9.28 35.74 -1.05
C SER A 95 9.94 34.74 -0.12
N ALA A 96 9.19 33.72 0.38
CA ALA A 96 9.75 32.65 1.20
C ALA A 96 10.74 31.76 0.40
N PHE A 97 10.38 31.35 -0.83
CA PHE A 97 11.31 30.62 -1.69
C PHE A 97 12.48 31.48 -2.18
N ASN A 98 12.30 32.78 -2.37
CA ASN A 98 13.40 33.68 -2.64
C ASN A 98 14.38 33.81 -1.45
N PHE A 99 13.87 33.74 -0.23
CA PHE A 99 14.72 33.67 0.96
C PHE A 99 15.52 32.35 0.98
N LEU A 100 14.87 31.20 0.77
CA LEU A 100 15.57 29.92 0.64
C LEU A 100 16.65 29.96 -0.47
N LYS A 101 16.32 30.50 -1.64
CA LYS A 101 17.27 30.69 -2.75
C LYS A 101 18.51 31.47 -2.32
N ARG A 102 18.33 32.64 -1.69
CA ARG A 102 19.46 33.47 -1.20
C ARG A 102 20.31 32.75 -0.16
N THR A 103 19.67 32.02 0.73
CA THR A 103 20.33 31.20 1.75
C THR A 103 21.20 30.12 1.11
N ILE A 104 20.65 29.37 0.13
CA ILE A 104 21.40 28.35 -0.61
C ILE A 104 22.58 28.97 -1.36
N GLN A 105 22.42 30.14 -1.99
CA GLN A 105 23.49 30.84 -2.72
C GLN A 105 24.67 31.22 -1.81
N LYS A 106 24.43 31.49 -0.52
CA LYS A 106 25.48 31.77 0.46
C LYS A 106 26.27 30.53 0.88
N LEU A 107 25.71 29.33 0.74
CA LEU A 107 26.34 28.07 1.12
C LEU A 107 27.45 27.62 0.16
N GLN A 108 28.19 28.47 -0.43
CA GLN A 108 29.14 28.37 -1.55
C GLN A 108 30.18 27.22 -1.57
N ASN A 109 29.88 26.05 -1.06
CA ASN A 109 30.63 24.84 -1.39
C ASN A 109 30.02 24.20 -2.66
N GLN A 110 30.42 24.67 -3.83
CA GLN A 110 29.90 24.33 -5.15
C GLN A 110 29.91 22.84 -5.51
N ASN A 111 30.57 22.00 -4.72
CA ASN A 111 30.64 20.55 -4.96
C ASN A 111 29.75 19.70 -4.04
N GLN A 112 29.07 20.31 -3.06
CA GLN A 112 28.19 19.57 -2.15
C GLN A 112 26.75 19.58 -2.65
N LYS A 113 26.09 18.41 -2.66
CA LYS A 113 24.66 18.31 -2.94
C LYS A 113 23.84 18.98 -1.84
N ILE A 114 22.80 19.69 -2.25
CA ILE A 114 21.84 20.32 -1.35
C ILE A 114 20.53 19.56 -1.53
N VAL A 115 20.14 18.86 -0.48
CA VAL A 115 18.88 18.10 -0.46
C VAL A 115 17.81 18.92 0.24
N ILE A 116 16.75 19.22 -0.46
CA ILE A 116 15.57 19.94 0.04
C ILE A 116 14.45 18.93 0.15
N PHE A 117 14.03 18.58 1.35
CA PHE A 117 12.97 17.63 1.60
C PHE A 117 11.71 18.34 2.11
N LEU A 118 10.67 18.40 1.26
CA LEU A 118 9.36 18.92 1.60
C LEU A 118 8.42 17.74 1.88
N ASP A 119 8.13 17.54 3.16
CA ASP A 119 7.31 16.42 3.64
C ASP A 119 5.86 16.87 3.81
N GLU A 120 4.91 15.96 3.55
CA GLU A 120 3.46 16.21 3.57
C GLU A 120 3.04 17.47 2.77
N VAL A 121 3.56 17.60 1.54
CA VAL A 121 3.26 18.71 0.61
C VAL A 121 1.75 18.94 0.44
N PRO A 122 0.88 17.91 0.38
CA PRO A 122 -0.57 18.10 0.31
C PRO A 122 -1.16 18.91 1.48
N TRP A 123 -0.49 18.96 2.64
CA TRP A 123 -0.93 19.77 3.78
C TRP A 123 -0.47 21.22 3.68
N ILE A 124 0.62 21.48 2.94
CA ILE A 124 1.10 22.84 2.66
C ILE A 124 0.19 23.52 1.65
N ASP A 125 -0.17 22.80 0.58
CA ASP A 125 -0.99 23.32 -0.54
C ASP A 125 -2.46 22.98 -0.34
N LYS A 126 -3.10 23.48 0.71
CA LYS A 126 -4.56 23.38 0.87
C LYS A 126 -5.30 24.34 -0.05
N LYS A 127 -6.53 23.99 -0.45
CA LYS A 127 -7.43 24.71 -1.35
C LYS A 127 -7.27 26.24 -1.23
N ASN A 128 -6.85 26.88 -2.32
CA ASN A 128 -6.69 28.33 -2.50
C ASN A 128 -5.61 29.00 -1.62
N ASN A 129 -4.63 28.29 -1.13
CA ASN A 129 -3.65 28.78 -0.19
C ASN A 129 -2.41 29.37 -0.86
N GLY A 130 -2.58 30.54 -1.45
CA GLY A 130 -1.48 31.50 -1.55
C GLY A 130 -0.33 31.16 -2.49
N GLY A 131 -0.53 30.26 -3.48
CA GLY A 131 0.43 30.08 -4.56
C GLY A 131 1.68 29.27 -4.19
N PHE A 132 1.59 28.33 -3.25
CA PHE A 132 2.74 27.47 -2.86
C PHE A 132 3.29 26.70 -4.06
N ILE A 133 2.46 25.96 -4.81
CA ILE A 133 2.90 25.20 -6.00
C ILE A 133 3.46 26.12 -7.08
N GLY A 134 2.86 27.31 -7.30
CA GLY A 134 3.38 28.31 -8.21
C GLY A 134 4.76 28.81 -7.83
N ALA A 135 4.96 29.14 -6.55
CA ALA A 135 6.23 29.61 -6.02
C ALA A 135 7.32 28.50 -6.01
N LEU A 136 6.93 27.26 -5.67
CA LEU A 136 7.80 26.09 -5.76
C LEU A 136 8.25 25.83 -7.19
N GLY A 137 7.32 25.87 -8.15
CA GLY A 137 7.64 25.69 -9.55
C GLY A 137 8.53 26.79 -10.11
N HIS A 138 8.31 28.04 -9.72
CA HIS A 138 9.21 29.16 -10.05
C HIS A 138 10.61 28.93 -9.47
N PHE A 139 10.71 28.57 -8.18
CA PHE A 139 11.97 28.22 -7.55
C PHE A 139 12.71 27.10 -8.29
N TRP A 140 11.99 26.04 -8.68
CA TRP A 140 12.56 24.92 -9.43
C TRP A 140 13.06 25.38 -10.81
N ASN A 141 12.20 25.97 -11.63
CA ASN A 141 12.50 26.29 -13.03
C ASN A 141 13.57 27.40 -13.17
N GLU A 142 13.50 28.43 -12.35
CA GLU A 142 14.40 29.60 -12.47
C GLU A 142 15.72 29.47 -11.70
N PHE A 143 15.76 28.61 -10.69
CA PHE A 143 16.94 28.50 -9.84
C PHE A 143 17.46 27.08 -9.70
N ALA A 144 16.67 26.17 -9.12
CA ALA A 144 17.17 24.86 -8.73
C ALA A 144 17.67 24.04 -9.92
N LEU A 145 16.95 24.06 -11.04
CA LEU A 145 17.33 23.37 -12.28
C LEU A 145 18.71 23.84 -12.80
N ASN A 146 19.03 25.12 -12.64
CA ASN A 146 20.23 25.76 -13.17
C ASN A 146 21.45 25.65 -12.24
N THR A 147 21.28 25.22 -10.99
CA THR A 147 22.39 25.10 -10.01
C THR A 147 23.13 23.77 -10.11
N ASN A 148 22.56 22.78 -10.76
CA ASN A 148 23.16 21.44 -10.98
C ASN A 148 23.49 20.60 -9.72
N ASN A 149 23.16 21.09 -8.53
CA ASN A 149 23.51 20.42 -7.27
C ASN A 149 22.34 20.25 -6.29
N ILE A 150 21.09 20.58 -6.69
CA ILE A 150 19.91 20.48 -5.83
C ILE A 150 19.19 19.16 -6.07
N VAL A 151 18.84 18.46 -4.99
CA VAL A 151 17.89 17.33 -4.98
C VAL A 151 16.66 17.79 -4.21
N LEU A 152 15.58 18.09 -4.93
CA LEU A 152 14.29 18.49 -4.34
C LEU A 152 13.39 17.28 -4.25
N ILE A 153 13.01 16.91 -3.03
CA ILE A 153 12.16 15.76 -2.73
C ILE A 153 10.81 16.24 -2.22
N LEU A 154 9.77 15.94 -2.96
CA LEU A 154 8.37 16.21 -2.59
C LEU A 154 7.76 14.93 -2.05
N CYS A 155 7.24 14.96 -0.82
CA CYS A 155 6.65 13.79 -0.19
C CYS A 155 5.20 14.06 0.23
N GLY A 156 4.35 13.04 0.08
CA GLY A 156 2.97 13.12 0.55
C GLY A 156 2.30 11.76 0.71
N SER A 157 1.41 11.68 1.69
CA SER A 157 0.59 10.48 1.93
C SER A 157 -0.71 10.47 1.12
N ASN A 158 -1.15 11.60 0.58
CA ASN A 158 -2.27 11.67 -0.35
C ASN A 158 -1.76 11.49 -1.79
N SER A 159 -1.83 10.23 -2.26
CA SER A 159 -1.34 9.87 -3.60
C SER A 159 -2.14 10.53 -4.71
N SER A 160 -3.46 10.67 -4.55
CA SER A 160 -4.34 11.33 -5.53
C SER A 160 -3.92 12.79 -5.73
N TRP A 161 -3.68 13.52 -4.62
CA TRP A 161 -3.21 14.92 -4.71
C TRP A 161 -1.86 15.04 -5.43
N ILE A 162 -0.89 14.15 -5.12
CA ILE A 162 0.42 14.15 -5.78
C ILE A 162 0.27 13.91 -7.29
N LYS A 163 -0.57 12.95 -7.67
CA LYS A 163 -0.83 12.67 -9.09
C LYS A 163 -1.51 13.86 -9.77
N GLU A 164 -2.62 14.33 -9.22
CA GLU A 164 -3.39 15.44 -9.78
C GLU A 164 -2.56 16.71 -9.93
N LYS A 165 -1.84 17.13 -8.87
CA LYS A 165 -1.15 18.44 -8.85
C LYS A 165 0.27 18.44 -9.39
N ILE A 166 0.97 17.30 -9.32
CA ILE A 166 2.38 17.21 -9.70
C ILE A 166 2.57 16.45 -11.02
N PHE A 167 1.76 15.40 -11.29
CA PHE A 167 1.99 14.56 -12.47
C PHE A 167 1.11 14.95 -13.66
N GLU A 168 -0.15 15.28 -13.43
CA GLU A 168 -1.21 15.35 -14.44
C GLU A 168 -1.68 16.79 -14.74
N ASP A 169 -1.41 17.75 -13.86
CA ASP A 169 -1.77 19.17 -14.11
C ASP A 169 -0.92 19.75 -15.24
N SER A 170 -1.44 19.62 -16.48
CA SER A 170 -0.76 20.11 -17.69
C SER A 170 -0.54 21.63 -17.70
N SER A 171 -1.26 22.37 -16.87
CA SER A 171 -1.09 23.82 -16.67
C SER A 171 -0.17 24.15 -15.49
N GLY A 172 0.16 23.14 -14.69
CA GLY A 172 0.97 23.29 -13.47
C GLY A 172 2.45 23.51 -13.76
N PRO A 173 3.14 24.30 -12.93
CA PRO A 173 4.53 24.69 -13.16
C PRO A 173 5.53 23.52 -13.00
N LEU A 174 5.12 22.39 -12.44
CA LEU A 174 5.93 21.19 -12.26
C LEU A 174 5.59 20.07 -13.26
N TYR A 175 4.66 20.31 -14.19
CA TYR A 175 4.27 19.34 -15.20
C TYR A 175 5.48 18.88 -16.03
N GLN A 176 5.67 17.57 -16.16
CA GLN A 176 6.82 16.95 -16.86
C GLN A 176 8.22 17.37 -16.35
N ARG A 177 8.31 17.89 -15.11
CA ARG A 177 9.58 18.28 -14.50
C ARG A 177 10.16 17.22 -13.55
N LEU A 178 9.37 16.21 -13.17
CA LEU A 178 9.85 15.14 -12.32
C LEU A 178 10.84 14.23 -13.03
N ASP A 179 12.00 14.09 -12.42
CA ASP A 179 13.02 13.14 -12.86
C ASP A 179 12.74 11.72 -12.34
N ILE A 180 12.20 11.63 -11.11
CA ILE A 180 12.02 10.35 -10.41
C ILE A 180 10.68 10.34 -9.67
N LYS A 181 9.95 9.23 -9.83
CA LYS A 181 8.72 8.93 -9.09
C LYS A 181 8.93 7.67 -8.26
N ILE A 182 8.85 7.78 -6.94
CA ILE A 182 8.93 6.65 -6.01
C ILE A 182 7.55 6.42 -5.40
N HIS A 183 6.84 5.42 -5.91
CA HIS A 183 5.62 4.93 -5.27
C HIS A 183 6.01 3.93 -4.19
N LEU A 184 6.15 4.41 -2.95
CA LEU A 184 6.47 3.55 -1.83
C LEU A 184 5.25 2.69 -1.48
N LYS A 185 5.44 1.37 -1.47
CA LYS A 185 4.42 0.39 -1.08
C LYS A 185 4.64 -0.07 0.36
N PRO A 186 3.63 -0.62 1.05
CA PRO A 186 3.86 -1.41 2.26
C PRO A 186 4.91 -2.50 2.01
N PHE A 187 5.51 -3.04 3.04
CA PHE A 187 6.35 -4.23 2.91
C PHE A 187 5.56 -5.37 2.28
N ASP A 188 6.18 -6.14 1.41
CA ASP A 188 5.63 -7.41 0.99
C ASP A 188 5.75 -8.46 2.12
N LEU A 189 5.24 -9.66 1.88
CA LEU A 189 5.25 -10.73 2.89
C LEU A 189 6.68 -11.12 3.29
N LYS A 190 7.61 -11.18 2.33
CA LYS A 190 9.02 -11.50 2.56
C LYS A 190 9.74 -10.42 3.35
N GLU A 191 9.53 -9.17 2.99
CA GLU A 191 10.05 -8.00 3.71
C GLU A 191 9.48 -7.93 5.14
N THR A 192 8.20 -8.28 5.30
CA THR A 192 7.55 -8.37 6.62
C THR A 192 8.18 -9.47 7.47
N LYS A 193 8.43 -10.65 6.90
CA LYS A 193 9.19 -11.73 7.58
C LYS A 193 10.54 -11.24 8.05
N GLU A 194 11.28 -10.61 7.13
CA GLU A 194 12.61 -10.09 7.46
C GLU A 194 12.56 -9.06 8.60
N TYR A 195 11.58 -8.14 8.56
CA TYR A 195 11.39 -7.13 9.60
C TYR A 195 11.04 -7.74 10.95
N LEU A 196 10.10 -8.67 11.00
CA LEU A 196 9.70 -9.33 12.26
C LEU A 196 10.84 -10.15 12.86
N LEU A 197 11.57 -10.93 12.07
CA LEU A 197 12.62 -11.82 12.57
C LEU A 197 13.94 -11.07 12.87
N LYS A 198 14.37 -10.16 11.97
CA LYS A 198 15.69 -9.51 12.09
C LYS A 198 15.64 -8.22 12.91
N GLU A 199 14.61 -7.39 12.71
CA GLU A 199 14.51 -6.08 13.39
C GLU A 199 13.78 -6.21 14.72
N LYS A 200 12.60 -6.83 14.72
CA LYS A 200 11.79 -7.01 15.93
C LYS A 200 12.21 -8.18 16.81
N LYS A 201 13.04 -9.13 16.28
CA LYS A 201 13.56 -10.30 16.99
C LYS A 201 12.49 -11.29 17.45
N PHE A 202 11.38 -11.38 16.74
CA PHE A 202 10.40 -12.45 16.97
C PHE A 202 10.98 -13.82 16.60
N ILE A 203 10.55 -14.85 17.32
CA ILE A 203 10.82 -16.28 17.02
C ILE A 203 9.45 -16.90 16.74
N ILE A 204 9.01 -16.84 15.48
CA ILE A 204 7.69 -17.29 15.01
C ILE A 204 7.83 -17.99 13.66
N ASP A 205 6.86 -18.87 13.37
CA ASP A 205 6.81 -19.62 12.11
C ASP A 205 6.18 -18.83 10.96
N ASP A 206 6.28 -19.35 9.76
CA ASP A 206 5.80 -18.70 8.53
C ASP A 206 4.28 -18.50 8.54
N LYS A 207 3.52 -19.40 9.17
CA LYS A 207 2.07 -19.25 9.34
C LYS A 207 1.74 -18.03 10.22
N THR A 208 2.41 -17.89 11.34
CA THR A 208 2.24 -16.75 12.25
C THR A 208 2.66 -15.43 11.58
N ILE A 209 3.69 -15.45 10.71
CA ILE A 209 4.07 -14.30 9.89
C ILE A 209 2.93 -13.94 8.93
N ALA A 210 2.35 -14.93 8.23
CA ALA A 210 1.22 -14.70 7.34
C ALA A 210 -0.01 -14.17 8.10
N GLU A 211 -0.34 -14.73 9.27
CA GLU A 211 -1.43 -14.22 10.13
C GLU A 211 -1.18 -12.77 10.56
N THR A 212 0.05 -12.45 10.94
CA THR A 212 0.45 -11.06 11.28
C THR A 212 0.26 -10.14 10.08
N TYR A 213 0.65 -10.58 8.88
CA TYR A 213 0.45 -9.82 7.66
C TYR A 213 -1.04 -9.64 7.30
N MET A 214 -1.87 -10.67 7.46
CA MET A 214 -3.32 -10.61 7.21
C MET A 214 -4.04 -9.62 8.14
N ILE A 215 -3.43 -9.23 9.26
CA ILE A 215 -4.00 -8.29 10.24
C ILE A 215 -3.40 -6.89 10.10
N PHE A 216 -2.07 -6.78 10.08
CA PHE A 216 -1.38 -5.48 10.09
C PHE A 216 -0.94 -5.02 8.69
N GLY A 217 -0.96 -5.92 7.70
CA GLY A 217 -0.30 -5.70 6.42
C GLY A 217 1.20 -5.50 6.58
N GLY A 218 1.85 -5.05 5.51
CA GLY A 218 3.25 -4.63 5.54
C GLY A 218 3.44 -3.19 5.98
N VAL A 219 2.55 -2.64 6.83
CA VAL A 219 2.60 -1.24 7.25
C VAL A 219 3.67 -1.07 8.32
N ALA A 220 4.82 -0.50 7.96
CA ALA A 220 6.00 -0.39 8.81
C ALA A 220 5.70 0.16 10.21
N LYS A 221 4.84 1.18 10.33
CA LYS A 221 4.44 1.75 11.62
C LYS A 221 3.69 0.75 12.48
N TYR A 222 2.77 -0.05 11.92
CA TYR A 222 2.02 -1.04 12.71
C TYR A 222 2.94 -2.14 13.19
N LEU A 223 3.79 -2.66 12.31
CA LEU A 223 4.80 -3.67 12.67
C LEU A 223 5.79 -3.15 13.72
N SER A 224 6.11 -1.84 13.72
CA SER A 224 7.01 -1.24 14.71
C SER A 224 6.44 -1.24 16.13
N LEU A 225 5.11 -1.27 16.28
CA LEU A 225 4.43 -1.28 17.59
C LEU A 225 4.43 -2.66 18.25
N LEU A 226 4.71 -3.73 17.49
CA LEU A 226 4.74 -5.09 18.02
C LEU A 226 5.89 -5.27 19.01
N ASP A 227 5.61 -5.95 20.13
CA ASP A 227 6.55 -6.28 21.20
C ASP A 227 6.89 -7.78 21.15
N SER A 228 8.14 -8.11 20.85
CA SER A 228 8.61 -9.48 20.75
C SER A 228 8.72 -10.23 22.07
N SER A 229 8.58 -9.56 23.20
CA SER A 229 8.44 -10.23 24.51
C SER A 229 7.06 -10.86 24.72
N LYS A 230 6.10 -10.58 23.83
CA LYS A 230 4.71 -11.06 23.86
C LYS A 230 4.40 -11.90 22.63
N THR A 231 3.40 -12.76 22.73
CA THR A 231 2.86 -13.45 21.54
C THR A 231 2.20 -12.45 20.58
N ILE A 232 2.05 -12.83 19.31
CA ILE A 232 1.33 -12.00 18.34
C ILE A 232 -0.12 -11.77 18.80
N ALA A 233 -0.79 -12.78 19.34
CA ALA A 233 -2.14 -12.65 19.87
C ALA A 233 -2.25 -11.63 21.01
N ALA A 234 -1.29 -11.62 21.94
CA ALA A 234 -1.25 -10.63 23.02
C ALA A 234 -0.99 -9.22 22.51
N ASN A 235 -0.14 -9.06 21.48
CA ASN A 235 0.06 -7.78 20.79
C ASN A 235 -1.23 -7.27 20.14
N ILE A 236 -2.00 -8.14 19.50
CA ILE A 236 -3.28 -7.79 18.87
C ILE A 236 -4.28 -7.33 19.91
N ASP A 237 -4.40 -8.05 21.02
CA ASP A 237 -5.29 -7.66 22.14
C ASP A 237 -4.92 -6.29 22.70
N GLU A 238 -3.65 -5.99 22.87
CA GLU A 238 -3.19 -4.72 23.43
C GLU A 238 -3.33 -3.57 22.44
N LEU A 239 -2.94 -3.77 21.18
CA LEU A 239 -2.91 -2.69 20.19
C LEU A 239 -4.28 -2.38 19.58
N ILE A 240 -5.15 -3.38 19.45
CA ILE A 240 -6.40 -3.26 18.70
C ILE A 240 -7.64 -3.38 19.62
N PHE A 241 -7.71 -4.43 20.45
CA PHE A 241 -8.89 -4.70 21.28
C PHE A 241 -8.87 -4.01 22.65
N ASN A 242 -7.83 -3.24 22.96
CA ASN A 242 -7.81 -2.39 24.12
C ASN A 242 -8.44 -1.03 23.76
N SER A 243 -9.29 -0.48 24.64
CA SER A 243 -9.93 0.85 24.47
C SER A 243 -8.91 1.99 24.26
N ASP A 244 -7.72 1.86 24.82
CA ASP A 244 -6.60 2.80 24.71
C ASP A 244 -5.48 2.28 23.80
N GLY A 245 -5.74 1.19 23.07
CA GLY A 245 -4.80 0.59 22.13
C GLY A 245 -4.46 1.53 20.96
N HIS A 246 -3.19 1.60 20.62
CA HIS A 246 -2.68 2.51 19.60
C HIS A 246 -3.35 2.38 18.23
N LEU A 247 -3.88 1.21 17.90
CA LEU A 247 -4.53 0.96 16.60
C LEU A 247 -6.05 0.89 16.68
N ASN A 248 -6.63 1.04 17.87
CA ASN A 248 -8.08 1.00 18.05
C ASN A 248 -8.80 2.08 17.24
N LYS A 249 -8.29 3.31 17.23
CA LYS A 249 -8.85 4.44 16.47
C LYS A 249 -8.21 4.67 15.11
N GLU A 250 -7.19 3.88 14.79
CA GLU A 250 -6.34 4.09 13.61
C GLU A 250 -7.13 4.15 12.31
N TYR A 251 -8.12 3.27 12.15
CA TYR A 251 -8.97 3.25 10.96
C TYR A 251 -9.63 4.59 10.68
N SER A 252 -10.30 5.16 11.70
CA SER A 252 -10.98 6.44 11.56
C SER A 252 -10.02 7.62 11.40
N GLU A 253 -8.87 7.58 12.07
CA GLU A 253 -7.84 8.62 11.99
C GLU A 253 -7.18 8.65 10.61
N VAL A 254 -6.88 7.49 10.04
CA VAL A 254 -6.29 7.40 8.70
C VAL A 254 -7.26 7.92 7.65
N LEU A 255 -8.52 7.48 7.66
CA LEU A 255 -9.54 7.98 6.74
C LEU A 255 -9.73 9.50 6.86
N LYS A 256 -9.86 10.00 8.09
CA LYS A 256 -10.03 11.44 8.33
C LYS A 256 -8.82 12.25 7.83
N SER A 257 -7.62 11.76 8.05
CA SER A 257 -6.41 12.49 7.64
C SER A 257 -6.17 12.51 6.12
N LEU A 258 -6.64 11.49 5.40
CA LEU A 258 -6.50 11.38 3.95
C LEU A 258 -7.63 12.07 3.20
N PHE A 259 -8.87 11.98 3.70
CA PHE A 259 -10.07 12.35 2.96
C PHE A 259 -10.90 13.46 3.61
N ASP A 260 -10.50 13.93 4.80
CA ASP A 260 -11.11 15.06 5.52
C ASP A 260 -12.66 14.93 5.59
N THR A 261 -13.38 15.88 4.98
CA THR A 261 -14.86 15.91 4.95
C THR A 261 -15.49 14.73 4.22
N LYS A 262 -14.77 14.08 3.31
CA LYS A 262 -15.22 12.89 2.57
C LYS A 262 -15.06 11.58 3.36
N ALA A 263 -14.39 11.57 4.53
CA ALA A 263 -14.01 10.36 5.27
C ALA A 263 -15.21 9.47 5.64
N SER A 264 -16.34 10.06 6.02
CA SER A 264 -17.57 9.31 6.37
C SER A 264 -18.16 8.58 5.15
N TYR A 265 -18.19 9.24 4.00
CA TYR A 265 -18.67 8.66 2.74
C TYR A 265 -17.79 7.47 2.30
N TYR A 266 -16.48 7.62 2.40
CA TYR A 266 -15.52 6.56 2.06
C TYR A 266 -15.58 5.39 3.06
N SER A 267 -15.80 5.68 4.33
CA SER A 267 -16.05 4.64 5.35
C SER A 267 -17.30 3.81 5.01
N SER A 268 -18.38 4.44 4.52
CA SER A 268 -19.59 3.71 4.09
C SER A 268 -19.34 2.81 2.88
N ILE A 269 -18.53 3.25 1.91
CA ILE A 269 -18.12 2.41 0.77
C ILE A 269 -17.33 1.19 1.25
N ILE A 270 -16.35 1.39 2.14
CA ILE A 270 -15.54 0.31 2.71
C ILE A 270 -16.42 -0.68 3.50
N GLU A 271 -17.40 -0.19 4.25
CA GLU A 271 -18.35 -1.04 4.99
C GLU A 271 -19.17 -1.93 4.07
N ILE A 272 -19.72 -1.35 3.00
CA ILE A 272 -20.45 -2.11 1.98
C ILE A 272 -19.56 -3.18 1.36
N LEU A 273 -18.32 -2.84 0.99
CA LEU A 273 -17.36 -3.79 0.44
C LEU A 273 -16.97 -4.88 1.43
N SER A 274 -16.85 -4.55 2.73
CA SER A 274 -16.50 -5.52 3.77
C SER A 274 -17.57 -6.60 3.99
N SER A 275 -18.83 -6.30 3.62
CA SER A 275 -19.93 -7.24 3.73
C SER A 275 -19.90 -8.34 2.63
N LYS A 276 -19.10 -8.16 1.57
CA LYS A 276 -19.11 -9.04 0.40
C LYS A 276 -17.71 -9.40 -0.07
N GLN A 277 -17.21 -10.56 0.37
CA GLN A 277 -15.87 -11.06 0.07
C GLN A 277 -15.57 -11.14 -1.44
N SER A 278 -16.56 -11.53 -2.25
CA SER A 278 -16.43 -11.59 -3.72
C SER A 278 -16.31 -10.22 -4.41
N GLY A 279 -16.36 -9.13 -3.64
CA GLY A 279 -16.32 -7.77 -4.15
C GLY A 279 -17.64 -7.32 -4.80
N MET A 280 -17.65 -6.06 -5.22
CA MET A 280 -18.80 -5.42 -5.85
C MET A 280 -18.37 -4.49 -6.98
N THR A 281 -19.22 -4.39 -8.01
CA THR A 281 -19.05 -3.38 -9.06
C THR A 281 -19.41 -1.98 -8.52
N GLN A 282 -18.87 -0.94 -9.15
CA GLN A 282 -19.24 0.44 -8.82
C GLN A 282 -20.75 0.68 -8.79
N THR A 283 -21.48 0.12 -9.75
CA THR A 283 -22.96 0.24 -9.82
C THR A 283 -23.63 -0.37 -8.59
N LYS A 284 -23.22 -1.58 -8.18
CA LYS A 284 -23.80 -2.24 -7.00
C LYS A 284 -23.46 -1.52 -5.69
N ILE A 285 -22.28 -0.89 -5.62
CA ILE A 285 -21.89 -0.07 -4.45
C ILE A 285 -22.77 1.19 -4.40
N ALA A 286 -22.99 1.86 -5.56
CA ALA A 286 -23.87 3.02 -5.63
C ALA A 286 -25.32 2.66 -5.22
N GLU A 287 -25.87 1.56 -5.72
CA GLU A 287 -27.19 1.05 -5.34
C GLU A 287 -27.29 0.80 -3.82
N ALA A 288 -26.26 0.19 -3.22
CA ALA A 288 -26.22 -0.06 -1.78
C ALA A 288 -26.13 1.22 -0.93
N LEU A 289 -25.57 2.30 -1.50
CA LEU A 289 -25.55 3.64 -0.88
C LEU A 289 -26.87 4.41 -1.11
N GLY A 290 -27.80 3.89 -1.91
CA GLY A 290 -29.02 4.59 -2.33
C GLY A 290 -28.74 5.73 -3.32
N GLU A 291 -27.63 5.67 -4.04
CA GLU A 291 -27.19 6.68 -5.00
C GLU A 291 -27.19 6.15 -6.44
N LYS A 292 -27.21 7.06 -7.43
CA LYS A 292 -26.94 6.69 -8.82
C LYS A 292 -25.45 6.59 -9.06
N SER A 293 -25.02 5.59 -9.86
CA SER A 293 -23.64 5.51 -10.31
C SER A 293 -23.28 6.73 -11.16
N GLY A 294 -22.23 7.47 -10.78
CA GLY A 294 -21.82 8.71 -11.43
C GLY A 294 -20.37 9.08 -11.05
N SER A 295 -19.98 10.31 -11.34
CA SER A 295 -18.61 10.82 -11.09
C SER A 295 -18.24 10.73 -9.61
N LYS A 296 -19.11 11.12 -8.70
CA LYS A 296 -18.86 11.12 -7.25
C LYS A 296 -18.35 9.77 -6.73
N ILE A 297 -19.02 8.68 -7.11
CA ILE A 297 -18.60 7.35 -6.67
C ILE A 297 -17.38 6.86 -7.45
N LYS A 298 -17.25 7.21 -8.73
CA LYS A 298 -16.06 6.92 -9.53
C LYS A 298 -14.81 7.54 -8.88
N ASP A 299 -14.86 8.82 -8.57
CA ASP A 299 -13.76 9.54 -7.92
C ASP A 299 -13.42 8.92 -6.55
N ALA A 300 -14.44 8.54 -5.77
CA ALA A 300 -14.23 7.86 -4.50
C ALA A 300 -13.55 6.49 -4.65
N MET A 301 -13.92 5.70 -5.66
CA MET A 301 -13.29 4.41 -5.94
C MET A 301 -11.84 4.58 -6.40
N GLU A 302 -11.55 5.60 -7.21
CA GLU A 302 -10.20 5.94 -7.64
C GLU A 302 -9.35 6.40 -6.45
N GLU A 303 -9.82 7.34 -5.63
CA GLU A 303 -9.10 7.83 -4.45
C GLU A 303 -8.84 6.72 -3.42
N LEU A 304 -9.81 5.84 -3.15
CA LEU A 304 -9.64 4.69 -2.26
C LEU A 304 -8.64 3.66 -2.81
N SER A 305 -8.64 3.45 -4.12
CA SER A 305 -7.70 2.54 -4.79
C SER A 305 -6.27 3.09 -4.75
N GLU A 306 -6.10 4.40 -4.99
CA GLU A 306 -4.80 5.06 -4.91
C GLU A 306 -4.24 5.12 -3.49
N ALA A 307 -5.13 5.24 -2.50
CA ALA A 307 -4.76 5.14 -1.08
C ALA A 307 -4.43 3.70 -0.64
N GLY A 308 -4.69 2.70 -1.49
CA GLY A 308 -4.39 1.29 -1.24
C GLY A 308 -5.35 0.59 -0.29
N PHE A 309 -6.58 1.10 -0.13
CA PHE A 309 -7.61 0.45 0.68
C PHE A 309 -8.39 -0.61 -0.09
N ILE A 310 -8.62 -0.35 -1.37
CA ILE A 310 -9.34 -1.25 -2.27
C ILE A 310 -8.54 -1.48 -3.54
N VAL A 311 -8.84 -2.54 -4.23
CA VAL A 311 -8.30 -2.81 -5.56
C VAL A 311 -9.44 -3.19 -6.50
N GLY A 312 -9.42 -2.63 -7.70
CA GLY A 312 -10.31 -3.03 -8.77
C GLY A 312 -9.72 -4.23 -9.51
N LEU A 313 -10.38 -5.37 -9.43
CA LEU A 313 -10.01 -6.55 -10.17
C LEU A 313 -10.88 -6.65 -11.42
N SER A 314 -10.25 -6.62 -12.57
CA SER A 314 -10.94 -6.88 -13.84
C SER A 314 -11.30 -8.35 -13.94
N LYS A 315 -12.52 -8.65 -14.40
CA LYS A 315 -12.83 -10.01 -14.81
C LYS A 315 -11.96 -10.37 -16.01
N LEU A 316 -11.31 -11.52 -15.96
CA LEU A 316 -10.45 -11.97 -17.05
C LEU A 316 -11.23 -11.91 -18.40
N HIS A 317 -10.58 -11.36 -19.44
CA HIS A 317 -11.17 -11.10 -20.76
C HIS A 317 -12.34 -10.10 -20.82
N SER A 318 -12.59 -9.32 -19.76
CA SER A 318 -13.61 -8.28 -19.77
C SER A 318 -13.03 -6.94 -19.30
N LYS A 319 -13.16 -5.89 -20.12
CA LYS A 319 -12.88 -4.51 -19.70
C LYS A 319 -14.07 -3.85 -18.99
N ILE A 320 -15.19 -4.53 -18.96
CA ILE A 320 -16.45 -4.06 -18.37
C ILE A 320 -16.66 -4.86 -17.08
N ASN A 321 -17.10 -4.22 -16.01
CA ASN A 321 -17.37 -4.82 -14.71
C ASN A 321 -16.12 -5.11 -13.86
N THR A 322 -15.32 -4.07 -13.58
CA THR A 322 -14.35 -4.13 -12.50
C THR A 322 -15.05 -4.39 -11.17
N ASN A 323 -14.68 -5.45 -10.48
CA ASN A 323 -15.09 -5.71 -9.11
C ASN A 323 -14.06 -5.10 -8.16
N TYR A 324 -14.53 -4.35 -7.19
CA TYR A 324 -13.69 -3.76 -6.15
C TYR A 324 -13.77 -4.62 -4.89
N ILE A 325 -12.60 -4.93 -4.34
CA ILE A 325 -12.44 -5.64 -3.07
C ILE A 325 -11.56 -4.81 -2.13
N ILE A 326 -11.71 -5.03 -0.82
CA ILE A 326 -10.77 -4.48 0.16
C ILE A 326 -9.47 -5.26 0.05
N CYS A 327 -8.36 -4.56 -0.21
CA CYS A 327 -7.02 -5.17 -0.28
C CYS A 327 -6.12 -4.78 0.89
N ASP A 328 -6.53 -3.82 1.71
CA ASP A 328 -5.83 -3.44 2.93
C ASP A 328 -6.13 -4.45 4.05
N PRO A 329 -5.12 -5.21 4.54
CA PRO A 329 -5.34 -6.21 5.57
C PRO A 329 -5.89 -5.63 6.88
N PHE A 330 -5.37 -4.48 7.33
CA PHE A 330 -5.84 -3.87 8.56
C PHE A 330 -7.30 -3.39 8.46
N VAL A 331 -7.66 -2.80 7.33
CA VAL A 331 -9.04 -2.36 7.06
C VAL A 331 -9.99 -3.56 7.00
N LEU A 332 -9.57 -4.66 6.36
CA LEU A 332 -10.34 -5.90 6.29
C LEU A 332 -10.56 -6.49 7.68
N PHE A 333 -9.50 -6.58 8.50
CA PHE A 333 -9.57 -7.07 9.87
C PHE A 333 -10.45 -6.18 10.76
N TYR A 334 -10.21 -4.86 10.72
CA TYR A 334 -10.92 -3.89 11.55
C TYR A 334 -12.43 -3.91 11.30
N ASN A 335 -12.85 -3.88 10.05
CA ASN A 335 -14.29 -3.87 9.72
C ASN A 335 -14.99 -5.19 10.12
N LYS A 336 -14.30 -6.32 10.13
CA LYS A 336 -14.86 -7.60 10.53
C LYS A 336 -14.91 -7.77 12.05
N TRP A 337 -13.84 -7.39 12.76
CA TRP A 337 -13.63 -7.82 14.14
C TRP A 337 -13.66 -6.69 15.18
N VAL A 338 -13.53 -5.43 14.78
CA VAL A 338 -13.36 -4.31 15.72
C VAL A 338 -14.49 -3.30 15.63
N ARG A 339 -14.89 -2.95 14.42
CA ARG A 339 -15.84 -1.87 14.14
C ARG A 339 -17.16 -1.97 14.90
N ALA A 340 -17.65 -3.18 15.14
CA ALA A 340 -18.93 -3.39 15.82
C ALA A 340 -18.89 -3.04 17.31
N PHE A 341 -17.71 -2.94 17.92
CA PHE A 341 -17.57 -2.66 19.34
C PHE A 341 -17.67 -1.17 19.63
N SER A 342 -18.51 -0.82 20.58
CA SER A 342 -18.45 0.47 21.27
C SER A 342 -17.23 0.52 22.23
N LYS A 343 -16.85 1.73 22.65
CA LYS A 343 -15.76 1.88 23.64
C LYS A 343 -16.04 1.11 24.93
N ASN A 344 -17.27 1.10 25.42
CA ASN A 344 -17.64 0.39 26.65
C ASN A 344 -17.53 -1.12 26.49
N GLU A 345 -17.92 -1.66 25.33
CA GLU A 345 -17.78 -3.08 25.06
C GLU A 345 -16.31 -3.50 25.00
N LEU A 346 -15.44 -2.68 24.38
CA LEU A 346 -13.99 -2.93 24.37
C LEU A 346 -13.38 -2.96 25.79
N ILE A 347 -13.85 -2.10 26.70
CA ILE A 347 -13.40 -2.09 28.10
C ILE A 347 -13.84 -3.39 28.81
N SER A 348 -15.00 -3.91 28.48
CA SER A 348 -15.59 -5.10 29.12
C SER A 348 -15.14 -6.43 28.51
N LEU A 349 -14.37 -6.41 27.40
CA LEU A 349 -13.86 -7.63 26.77
C LEU A 349 -12.97 -8.43 27.73
N GLN A 350 -13.30 -9.72 27.90
CA GLN A 350 -12.39 -10.65 28.58
C GLN A 350 -11.15 -10.87 27.75
N LYS A 351 -9.98 -10.73 28.37
CA LYS A 351 -8.69 -10.95 27.70
C LYS A 351 -8.06 -12.27 28.17
N PRO A 352 -7.40 -12.99 27.28
CA PRO A 352 -7.09 -12.67 25.88
C PRO A 352 -8.29 -12.86 24.94
N TYR A 353 -8.80 -11.79 24.33
CA TYR A 353 -9.97 -11.85 23.45
C TYR A 353 -9.64 -12.44 22.06
N PHE A 354 -8.55 -12.00 21.45
CA PHE A 354 -8.17 -12.45 20.10
C PHE A 354 -7.96 -13.97 20.04
N SER A 355 -7.35 -14.56 21.07
CA SER A 355 -7.18 -16.01 21.15
C SER A 355 -8.51 -16.78 21.17
N THR A 356 -9.58 -16.18 21.70
CA THR A 356 -10.91 -16.82 21.71
C THR A 356 -11.55 -16.82 20.33
N ILE A 357 -11.37 -15.75 19.54
CA ILE A 357 -11.93 -15.69 18.19
C ILE A 357 -11.16 -16.55 17.18
N MET A 358 -9.85 -16.75 17.37
CA MET A 358 -9.03 -17.59 16.49
C MET A 358 -9.53 -19.04 16.40
N GLY A 359 -10.16 -19.56 17.45
CA GLY A 359 -10.75 -20.92 17.50
C GLY A 359 -12.11 -21.04 16.84
N THR A 360 -12.71 -19.94 16.35
CA THR A 360 -14.06 -19.94 15.81
C THR A 360 -14.12 -20.25 14.32
N GLN A 361 -15.24 -20.84 13.87
CA GLN A 361 -15.52 -21.03 12.44
C GLN A 361 -15.53 -19.70 11.67
N SER A 362 -15.99 -18.61 12.29
CA SER A 362 -16.00 -17.29 11.68
C SER A 362 -14.59 -16.79 11.37
N TYR A 363 -13.62 -17.08 12.26
CA TYR A 363 -12.21 -16.75 12.00
C TYR A 363 -11.62 -17.62 10.90
N ALA A 364 -11.93 -18.91 10.88
CA ALA A 364 -11.48 -19.80 9.81
C ALA A 364 -11.97 -19.35 8.42
N ILE A 365 -13.23 -18.93 8.30
CA ILE A 365 -13.77 -18.37 7.05
C ILE A 365 -13.08 -17.06 6.67
N TRP A 366 -12.92 -16.14 7.64
CA TRP A 366 -12.25 -14.86 7.41
C TRP A 366 -10.78 -15.04 7.02
N SER A 367 -10.06 -15.93 7.71
CA SER A 367 -8.64 -16.16 7.44
C SER A 367 -8.39 -16.79 6.07
N GLY A 368 -9.29 -17.65 5.59
CA GLY A 368 -9.25 -18.15 4.22
C GLY A 368 -9.29 -17.02 3.20
N PHE A 369 -10.28 -16.13 3.32
CA PHE A 369 -10.39 -14.97 2.44
C PHE A 369 -9.22 -13.97 2.61
N ALA A 370 -8.80 -13.70 3.84
CA ALA A 370 -7.64 -12.83 4.09
C ALA A 370 -6.35 -13.38 3.47
N PHE A 371 -6.22 -14.70 3.41
CA PHE A 371 -5.10 -15.37 2.75
C PHE A 371 -5.15 -15.23 1.23
N GLU A 372 -6.33 -15.34 0.60
CA GLU A 372 -6.51 -15.05 -0.83
C GLU A 372 -6.05 -13.60 -1.15
N ILE A 373 -6.45 -12.62 -0.32
CA ILE A 373 -6.01 -11.22 -0.46
C ILE A 373 -4.51 -11.08 -0.23
N LEU A 374 -3.93 -11.79 0.75
CA LEU A 374 -2.48 -11.81 0.96
C LEU A 374 -1.75 -12.30 -0.29
N CYS A 375 -2.19 -13.42 -0.87
CA CYS A 375 -1.58 -14.01 -2.05
C CYS A 375 -1.66 -13.06 -3.26
N LEU A 376 -2.83 -12.46 -3.48
CA LEU A 376 -3.05 -11.51 -4.57
C LEU A 376 -2.23 -10.23 -4.38
N SER A 377 -2.14 -9.71 -3.16
CA SER A 377 -1.35 -8.51 -2.85
C SER A 377 0.16 -8.75 -2.99
N ASN A 378 0.59 -10.00 -2.90
CA ASN A 378 1.97 -10.44 -3.06
C ASN A 378 2.20 -11.22 -4.37
N ILE A 379 1.44 -10.90 -5.42
CA ILE A 379 1.50 -11.59 -6.72
C ILE A 379 2.91 -11.64 -7.30
N ASP A 380 3.74 -10.64 -7.05
CA ASP A 380 5.15 -10.62 -7.47
C ASP A 380 5.97 -11.76 -6.85
N LEU A 381 5.71 -12.13 -5.59
CA LEU A 381 6.37 -13.28 -4.94
C LEU A 381 5.88 -14.59 -5.57
N TYR A 382 4.57 -14.72 -5.82
CA TYR A 382 4.02 -15.86 -6.54
C TYR A 382 4.69 -16.04 -7.90
N LEU A 383 4.76 -14.98 -8.73
CA LEU A 383 5.38 -15.04 -10.05
C LEU A 383 6.89 -15.37 -10.00
N GLN A 384 7.59 -14.94 -8.94
CA GLN A 384 8.99 -15.32 -8.71
C GLN A 384 9.12 -16.82 -8.40
N THR A 385 8.29 -17.33 -7.48
CA THR A 385 8.29 -18.76 -7.09
C THR A 385 7.90 -19.66 -8.29
N ARG A 386 7.00 -19.19 -9.15
CA ARG A 386 6.65 -19.84 -10.42
C ARG A 386 7.72 -19.70 -11.50
N MET A 387 8.76 -18.89 -11.28
CA MET A 387 9.76 -18.52 -12.30
C MET A 387 9.14 -17.88 -13.55
N THR A 388 8.00 -17.20 -13.40
CA THR A 388 7.22 -16.59 -14.49
C THR A 388 7.16 -15.08 -14.41
N LYS A 389 7.99 -14.46 -13.56
CA LYS A 389 8.06 -13.00 -13.43
C LYS A 389 8.45 -12.36 -14.77
N GLY A 390 7.65 -11.41 -15.24
CA GLY A 390 7.82 -10.76 -16.54
C GLY A 390 7.13 -11.48 -17.71
N LEU A 391 6.57 -12.68 -17.50
CA LEU A 391 5.80 -13.42 -18.51
C LEU A 391 4.30 -13.25 -18.35
N ALA A 392 3.84 -12.82 -17.16
CA ALA A 392 2.43 -12.60 -16.88
C ALA A 392 1.92 -11.41 -17.70
N LYS A 393 0.88 -11.64 -18.48
CA LYS A 393 0.18 -10.63 -19.28
C LYS A 393 -0.89 -9.93 -18.47
N ASN A 394 -1.62 -10.71 -17.68
CA ASN A 394 -2.71 -10.23 -16.86
C ASN A 394 -2.93 -11.16 -15.66
N TYR A 395 -3.57 -10.67 -14.62
CA TYR A 395 -4.08 -11.50 -13.52
C TYR A 395 -5.39 -10.90 -13.01
N GLY A 396 -6.22 -11.74 -12.42
CA GLY A 396 -7.51 -11.32 -11.92
C GLY A 396 -8.27 -12.48 -11.30
N TYR A 397 -9.55 -12.26 -11.08
CA TYR A 397 -10.47 -13.29 -10.61
C TYR A 397 -11.37 -13.75 -11.74
N TRP A 398 -12.04 -14.89 -11.51
CA TRP A 398 -13.08 -15.32 -12.40
C TRP A 398 -14.27 -15.89 -11.61
N ILE A 399 -15.46 -15.41 -11.95
CA ILE A 399 -16.73 -15.86 -11.38
C ILE A 399 -17.71 -16.12 -12.50
N PHE A 400 -18.34 -17.28 -12.45
CA PHE A 400 -19.51 -17.63 -13.21
C PHE A 400 -20.68 -17.78 -12.23
N PRO A 401 -21.74 -16.95 -12.33
CA PRO A 401 -22.84 -16.97 -11.36
C PRO A 401 -23.75 -18.21 -11.47
N GLY A 402 -23.57 -19.02 -12.53
CA GLY A 402 -24.48 -20.10 -12.90
C GLY A 402 -25.54 -19.62 -13.86
N ASN A 403 -26.24 -20.60 -14.48
CA ASN A 403 -27.40 -20.42 -15.31
C ASN A 403 -28.32 -21.65 -15.16
N GLU A 404 -29.32 -21.78 -16.01
CA GLU A 404 -30.29 -22.92 -15.97
C GLU A 404 -29.63 -24.29 -16.16
N ASN A 405 -28.50 -24.37 -16.86
CA ASN A 405 -27.83 -25.62 -17.22
C ASN A 405 -26.60 -25.94 -16.36
N ASP A 406 -25.91 -24.90 -15.81
CA ASP A 406 -24.65 -25.07 -15.12
C ASP A 406 -24.65 -24.31 -13.78
N SER A 407 -24.15 -24.97 -12.73
CA SER A 407 -23.98 -24.34 -11.41
C SER A 407 -22.85 -23.31 -11.42
N GLY A 408 -22.92 -22.37 -10.49
CA GLY A 408 -21.91 -21.31 -10.35
C GLY A 408 -20.50 -21.84 -10.02
N ALA A 409 -19.49 -21.09 -10.42
CA ALA A 409 -18.08 -21.41 -10.14
C ALA A 409 -17.30 -20.14 -9.88
N GLN A 410 -16.36 -20.21 -8.93
CA GLN A 410 -15.43 -19.13 -8.62
C GLN A 410 -14.02 -19.68 -8.49
N ILE A 411 -13.04 -19.02 -9.09
CA ILE A 411 -11.61 -19.29 -8.97
C ILE A 411 -10.99 -18.16 -8.17
N ASP A 412 -10.15 -18.48 -7.17
CA ASP A 412 -9.61 -17.52 -6.23
C ASP A 412 -8.77 -16.46 -6.95
N PHE A 413 -7.81 -16.86 -7.79
CA PHE A 413 -7.25 -15.97 -8.80
C PHE A 413 -6.67 -16.74 -10.00
N ILE A 414 -6.49 -16.04 -11.12
CA ILE A 414 -5.96 -16.56 -12.36
C ILE A 414 -4.84 -15.68 -12.83
N VAL A 415 -3.78 -16.29 -13.36
CA VAL A 415 -2.73 -15.57 -14.08
C VAL A 415 -2.77 -15.99 -15.55
N GLU A 416 -2.86 -15.01 -16.43
CA GLU A 416 -2.82 -15.19 -17.88
C GLU A 416 -1.39 -14.90 -18.38
N TYR A 417 -0.85 -15.83 -19.12
CA TYR A 417 0.44 -15.69 -19.81
C TYR A 417 0.25 -15.57 -21.31
N GLU A 418 1.32 -15.31 -22.05
CA GLU A 418 1.32 -15.39 -23.50
C GLU A 418 0.93 -16.79 -24.01
N ASN A 419 0.50 -16.89 -25.27
CA ASN A 419 0.07 -18.12 -25.93
C ASN A 419 -1.13 -18.84 -25.25
N SER A 420 -1.99 -18.08 -24.58
CA SER A 420 -3.20 -18.63 -23.90
C SER A 420 -2.87 -19.71 -22.87
N VAL A 421 -1.81 -19.51 -22.10
CA VAL A 421 -1.48 -20.32 -20.92
C VAL A 421 -2.07 -19.65 -19.69
N TYR A 422 -2.69 -20.43 -18.80
CA TYR A 422 -3.37 -19.93 -17.59
C TYR A 422 -2.94 -20.72 -16.35
N ASP A 423 -2.53 -20.03 -15.31
CA ASP A 423 -2.49 -20.62 -13.97
C ASP A 423 -3.87 -20.40 -13.31
N ILE A 424 -4.53 -21.48 -12.92
CA ILE A 424 -5.69 -21.45 -12.02
C ILE A 424 -5.16 -21.72 -10.62
N VAL A 425 -5.33 -20.75 -9.73
CA VAL A 425 -4.75 -20.79 -8.39
C VAL A 425 -5.85 -20.94 -7.34
N GLU A 426 -5.72 -21.96 -6.52
CA GLU A 426 -6.58 -22.23 -5.36
C GLU A 426 -5.78 -21.99 -4.07
N CYS A 427 -6.27 -21.08 -3.24
CA CYS A 427 -5.62 -20.68 -1.98
C CYS A 427 -6.24 -21.39 -0.78
N LYS A 428 -5.41 -21.97 0.12
CA LYS A 428 -5.90 -22.65 1.32
C LYS A 428 -5.05 -22.32 2.54
N PHE A 429 -5.69 -21.75 3.55
CA PHE A 429 -5.05 -21.40 4.82
C PHE A 429 -5.49 -22.36 5.93
N TYR A 430 -4.59 -23.28 6.32
CA TYR A 430 -4.87 -24.35 7.27
C TYR A 430 -3.74 -24.49 8.31
N ASN A 431 -4.03 -25.24 9.38
CA ASN A 431 -3.05 -25.52 10.46
C ASN A 431 -2.18 -26.76 10.19
N LYS A 432 -2.36 -27.43 9.07
CA LYS A 432 -1.64 -28.62 8.61
C LYS A 432 -1.68 -28.73 7.10
N GLU A 433 -1.02 -29.69 6.51
CA GLU A 433 -1.15 -30.02 5.08
C GLU A 433 -2.61 -30.13 4.68
N PHE A 434 -2.94 -29.55 3.53
CA PHE A 434 -4.30 -29.54 3.01
C PHE A 434 -4.66 -30.88 2.40
N ILE A 435 -5.74 -31.50 2.89
CA ILE A 435 -6.22 -32.78 2.39
C ILE A 435 -7.28 -32.55 1.30
N ILE A 436 -6.95 -32.95 0.08
CA ILE A 436 -7.91 -32.90 -1.03
C ILE A 436 -8.88 -34.06 -0.88
N SER A 437 -10.14 -33.76 -0.51
CA SER A 437 -11.22 -34.74 -0.46
C SER A 437 -11.77 -35.02 -1.86
N LYS A 438 -12.57 -36.08 -1.98
CA LYS A 438 -13.28 -36.38 -3.24
C LYS A 438 -14.17 -35.21 -3.68
N GLU A 439 -14.95 -34.68 -2.75
CA GLU A 439 -15.83 -33.53 -3.00
C GLU A 439 -15.07 -32.29 -3.45
N TYR A 440 -13.97 -31.98 -2.78
CA TYR A 440 -13.13 -30.85 -3.16
C TYR A 440 -12.49 -31.02 -4.54
N LYS A 441 -12.04 -32.23 -4.87
CA LYS A 441 -11.57 -32.57 -6.22
C LYS A 441 -12.65 -32.33 -7.27
N GLU A 442 -13.89 -32.81 -7.05
CA GLU A 442 -15.02 -32.61 -7.95
C GLU A 442 -15.32 -31.11 -8.13
N ASN A 443 -15.22 -30.32 -7.06
CA ASN A 443 -15.39 -28.87 -7.12
C ASN A 443 -14.29 -28.19 -7.98
N ILE A 444 -13.01 -28.57 -7.81
CA ILE A 444 -11.91 -28.05 -8.67
C ILE A 444 -12.17 -28.39 -10.15
N LEU A 445 -12.52 -29.64 -10.43
CA LEU A 445 -12.79 -30.06 -11.82
C LEU A 445 -13.96 -29.27 -12.43
N HIS A 446 -15.03 -29.06 -11.65
CA HIS A 446 -16.15 -28.22 -12.05
C HIS A 446 -15.72 -26.77 -12.35
N LYS A 447 -14.94 -26.14 -11.47
CA LYS A 447 -14.40 -24.79 -11.69
C LYS A 447 -13.63 -24.70 -13.01
N ILE A 448 -12.73 -25.66 -13.26
CA ILE A 448 -11.92 -25.72 -14.48
C ILE A 448 -12.82 -25.91 -15.71
N GLU A 449 -13.83 -26.77 -15.63
CA GLU A 449 -14.78 -27.02 -16.73
C GLU A 449 -15.57 -25.75 -17.07
N MET A 450 -16.12 -25.08 -16.04
CA MET A 450 -16.86 -23.84 -16.23
C MET A 450 -15.98 -22.73 -16.79
N PHE A 451 -14.72 -22.63 -16.34
CA PHE A 451 -13.76 -21.67 -16.88
C PHE A 451 -13.47 -21.94 -18.36
N LYS A 452 -13.24 -23.19 -18.74
CA LYS A 452 -13.07 -23.59 -20.15
C LYS A 452 -14.27 -23.21 -20.99
N LYS A 453 -15.48 -23.52 -20.51
CA LYS A 453 -16.75 -23.35 -21.25
C LYS A 453 -17.10 -21.87 -21.46
N TYR A 454 -16.90 -21.04 -20.42
CA TYR A 454 -17.42 -19.68 -20.40
C TYR A 454 -16.37 -18.56 -20.53
N ALA A 455 -15.10 -18.88 -20.40
CA ALA A 455 -14.02 -17.87 -20.47
C ALA A 455 -13.07 -18.09 -21.64
N LEU A 456 -12.81 -19.33 -22.05
CA LEU A 456 -11.76 -19.62 -23.01
C LEU A 456 -12.30 -19.86 -24.42
N LYS A 457 -11.48 -19.52 -25.43
CA LYS A 457 -11.73 -19.76 -26.83
C LYS A 457 -10.46 -20.28 -27.53
N GLY A 458 -10.62 -21.18 -28.48
CA GLY A 458 -9.49 -21.70 -29.26
C GLY A 458 -8.60 -22.68 -28.48
N LYS A 459 -7.28 -22.65 -28.75
CA LYS A 459 -6.30 -23.50 -28.04
C LYS A 459 -5.84 -22.80 -26.76
N TYR A 460 -5.76 -23.54 -25.68
CA TYR A 460 -5.29 -23.05 -24.37
C TYR A 460 -4.59 -24.16 -23.59
N ASP A 461 -3.76 -23.76 -22.64
CA ASP A 461 -3.15 -24.64 -21.66
C ASP A 461 -3.46 -24.12 -20.23
N ILE A 462 -3.89 -25.01 -19.36
CA ILE A 462 -4.29 -24.70 -17.98
C ILE A 462 -3.35 -25.45 -17.02
N LYS A 463 -2.76 -24.71 -16.10
CA LYS A 463 -1.98 -25.23 -14.99
C LYS A 463 -2.75 -25.01 -13.70
N LEU A 464 -3.09 -26.07 -13.01
CA LEU A 464 -3.68 -26.01 -11.66
C LEU A 464 -2.55 -25.81 -10.66
N ILE A 465 -2.66 -24.78 -9.83
CA ILE A 465 -1.70 -24.45 -8.80
C ILE A 465 -2.42 -24.48 -7.44
N MET A 466 -1.85 -25.18 -6.49
CA MET A 466 -2.27 -25.08 -5.08
C MET A 466 -1.31 -24.12 -4.37
N LEU A 467 -1.86 -23.15 -3.65
CA LEU A 467 -1.12 -22.23 -2.81
C LEU A 467 -1.63 -22.35 -1.38
N THR A 468 -0.84 -22.97 -0.50
CA THR A 468 -1.32 -23.40 0.80
C THR A 468 -0.36 -23.03 1.93
N THR A 469 -0.79 -23.16 3.17
CA THR A 469 0.06 -22.89 4.34
C THR A 469 1.24 -23.85 4.44
N TYR A 470 0.99 -25.16 4.25
CA TYR A 470 1.97 -26.24 4.51
C TYR A 470 2.09 -27.25 3.36
N GLY A 471 1.57 -26.94 2.17
CA GLY A 471 1.47 -27.89 1.07
C GLY A 471 0.20 -28.74 1.15
N CYS A 472 0.06 -29.65 0.18
CA CYS A 472 -1.05 -30.60 0.10
C CYS A 472 -0.56 -32.04 0.41
N GLU A 473 -1.38 -32.82 1.12
CA GLU A 473 -1.19 -34.25 1.27
C GLU A 473 -1.26 -34.95 -0.10
N LYS A 474 -0.26 -35.78 -0.42
CA LYS A 474 -0.13 -36.47 -1.72
C LYS A 474 -1.03 -37.71 -1.81
N ASN A 475 -2.30 -37.58 -1.48
CA ASN A 475 -3.27 -38.65 -1.55
C ASN A 475 -3.71 -38.97 -3.01
N SER A 476 -4.59 -39.97 -3.19
CA SER A 476 -5.09 -40.39 -4.54
C SER A 476 -5.83 -39.27 -5.27
N HIS A 477 -6.56 -38.41 -4.56
CA HIS A 477 -7.30 -37.29 -5.16
C HIS A 477 -6.34 -36.20 -5.64
N TYR A 478 -5.30 -35.87 -4.87
CA TYR A 478 -4.22 -34.99 -5.29
C TYR A 478 -3.58 -35.47 -6.59
N ASN A 479 -3.14 -36.74 -6.61
CA ASN A 479 -2.43 -37.31 -7.75
C ASN A 479 -3.28 -37.33 -9.04
N SER A 480 -4.60 -37.41 -8.90
CA SER A 480 -5.53 -37.45 -10.04
C SER A 480 -5.88 -36.06 -10.63
N LEU A 481 -5.49 -34.95 -9.97
CA LEU A 481 -5.79 -33.59 -10.43
C LEU A 481 -4.74 -32.98 -11.36
N ASN A 482 -3.61 -33.66 -11.59
CA ASN A 482 -2.50 -33.14 -12.38
C ASN A 482 -2.06 -31.72 -11.94
N ILE A 483 -1.92 -31.52 -10.63
CA ILE A 483 -1.47 -30.25 -10.05
C ILE A 483 -0.08 -29.93 -10.59
N ALA A 484 0.05 -28.80 -11.29
CA ALA A 484 1.30 -28.39 -11.91
C ALA A 484 2.36 -27.94 -10.88
N GLN A 485 1.90 -27.32 -9.81
CA GLN A 485 2.76 -26.95 -8.68
C GLN A 485 1.92 -26.81 -7.40
N ASP A 486 2.50 -27.26 -6.31
CA ASP A 486 2.01 -27.09 -4.95
C ASP A 486 3.00 -26.19 -4.22
N ILE A 487 2.55 -24.98 -3.88
CA ILE A 487 3.36 -23.92 -3.28
C ILE A 487 2.92 -23.76 -1.84
N ASP A 488 3.83 -23.96 -0.91
CA ASP A 488 3.63 -23.65 0.50
C ASP A 488 4.15 -22.24 0.87
N LEU A 489 3.83 -21.77 2.07
CA LEU A 489 4.32 -20.47 2.55
C LEU A 489 5.84 -20.40 2.62
N GLY A 490 6.53 -21.50 2.94
CA GLY A 490 7.97 -21.54 3.00
C GLY A 490 8.62 -21.29 1.64
N SER A 491 8.00 -21.81 0.57
CA SER A 491 8.43 -21.58 -0.83
C SER A 491 8.12 -20.17 -1.32
N LEU A 492 7.08 -19.52 -0.77
CA LEU A 492 6.69 -18.17 -1.12
C LEU A 492 7.55 -17.10 -0.40
N LEU A 493 8.07 -17.42 0.77
CA LEU A 493 8.83 -16.57 1.68
C LEU A 493 10.36 -16.76 1.57
#